data_7d49142a2ac101bfc756b97b4d666346
#
_entry.id   7d49142a2ac101bfc756b97b4d666346
#
_cell.length_a   1.000
_cell.length_b   1.000
_cell.length_c   1.000
_cell.angle_alpha   90.00
_cell.angle_beta   90.00
_cell.angle_gamma   90.00
#
_symmetry.space_group_name_H-M   'P 1'
#
loop_
_entity.id
_entity.type
_entity.pdbx_description
1 polymer ?
#
loop_
_entity_poly.entity_id
_entity_poly.type
_entity_poly.pdbx_seq_one_letter_code
_entity_poly.pdbx_strand_id
1 'polypeptide(L)'
;MAETETKHHPEHHDDDVHDANYQAPPEKTIEEIMAADQEDESLRRYKEALLGAAQTEKIIVEPNDPRKVIVKKLALVVEGRDDMELDLTGDLSQLKKQLFVIKEGVQYKVRIDFIVQREIVHGLKYVQKTSRLGVNVDKMKHMVGSYPPKKEIQFYLTPAEEAPSGTFSRGTYSVSSVFTDDDKHIHLEWDWTFEIKKDWA
;
A
#
# COMPACT_ATOMS: atom_id res chain seq x y z
N MET A 1 32.98 -38.69 16.01
CA MET A 1 32.87 -37.23 16.22
C MET A 1 32.20 -36.68 15.00
N ALA A 2 30.92 -36.37 15.11
CA ALA A 2 30.11 -35.73 14.04
C ALA A 2 29.70 -34.38 14.58
N GLU A 3 30.25 -33.33 13.97
CA GLU A 3 29.90 -31.96 14.28
C GLU A 3 28.53 -31.61 13.63
N THR A 4 27.57 -31.28 14.47
CA THR A 4 26.26 -30.79 14.10
C THR A 4 26.37 -29.28 13.82
N GLU A 5 26.39 -28.88 12.55
CA GLU A 5 26.23 -27.50 12.17
C GLU A 5 24.78 -27.05 12.40
N THR A 6 24.58 -26.23 13.41
CA THR A 6 23.34 -25.49 13.64
C THR A 6 23.26 -24.34 12.65
N LYS A 7 22.41 -24.49 11.63
CA LYS A 7 22.04 -23.38 10.73
C LYS A 7 21.24 -22.36 11.52
N HIS A 8 21.87 -21.22 11.77
CA HIS A 8 21.21 -20.03 12.29
C HIS A 8 20.31 -19.46 11.17
N HIS A 9 18.99 -19.58 11.33
CA HIS A 9 18.05 -18.77 10.56
C HIS A 9 18.07 -17.36 11.14
N PRO A 10 18.26 -16.29 10.34
CA PRO A 10 18.04 -14.94 10.82
C PRO A 10 16.54 -14.75 11.06
N GLU A 11 16.18 -14.49 12.31
CA GLU A 11 14.86 -14.01 12.68
C GLU A 11 14.65 -12.66 11.98
N HIS A 12 13.74 -12.62 11.02
CA HIS A 12 13.26 -11.37 10.43
C HIS A 12 12.44 -10.66 11.50
N HIS A 13 13.01 -9.59 12.06
CA HIS A 13 12.29 -8.68 12.93
C HIS A 13 11.12 -8.02 12.15
N ASP A 14 9.93 -8.17 12.73
CA ASP A 14 8.64 -7.68 12.21
C ASP A 14 8.45 -6.15 12.42
N ASP A 15 9.54 -5.41 12.68
CA ASP A 15 9.56 -4.06 13.26
C ASP A 15 9.43 -2.88 12.27
N ASP A 16 9.22 -3.16 10.98
CA ASP A 16 9.31 -2.12 9.95
C ASP A 16 8.17 -1.07 9.95
N VAL A 17 7.08 -1.28 10.68
CA VAL A 17 5.93 -0.37 10.68
C VAL A 17 5.71 0.33 12.03
N HIS A 18 6.14 -0.29 13.14
CA HIS A 18 5.92 0.22 14.50
C HIS A 18 7.25 0.30 15.29
N ASP A 19 8.22 1.06 14.84
CA ASP A 19 9.41 1.36 15.62
C ASP A 19 9.11 2.55 16.55
N ALA A 20 9.00 2.28 17.84
CA ALA A 20 8.68 3.30 18.87
C ALA A 20 9.75 4.40 19.02
N ASN A 21 10.94 4.21 18.46
CA ASN A 21 12.05 5.15 18.57
C ASN A 21 12.32 5.95 17.29
N TYR A 22 11.55 5.73 16.22
CA TYR A 22 11.72 6.51 14.99
C TYR A 22 11.15 7.91 15.18
N GLN A 23 12.00 8.91 14.92
CA GLN A 23 11.57 10.31 14.79
C GLN A 23 11.60 10.66 13.30
N ALA A 24 10.44 10.95 12.73
CA ALA A 24 10.35 11.44 11.37
C ALA A 24 11.16 12.74 11.23
N PRO A 25 11.91 12.93 10.12
CA PRO A 25 12.52 14.22 9.84
C PRO A 25 11.46 15.32 9.76
N PRO A 26 11.84 16.59 10.04
CA PRO A 26 10.88 17.68 9.94
C PRO A 26 10.30 17.77 8.54
N GLU A 27 8.98 17.96 8.46
CA GLU A 27 8.27 18.15 7.20
C GLU A 27 8.83 19.40 6.48
N LYS A 28 9.12 19.23 5.18
CA LYS A 28 9.59 20.33 4.33
C LYS A 28 8.51 20.72 3.35
N THR A 29 8.36 22.03 3.15
CA THR A 29 7.46 22.54 2.11
C THR A 29 8.02 22.24 0.70
N ILE A 30 7.18 22.33 -0.32
CA ILE A 30 7.61 22.19 -1.72
C ILE A 30 8.72 23.19 -2.05
N GLU A 31 8.59 24.43 -1.54
CA GLU A 31 9.56 25.50 -1.74
C GLU A 31 10.91 25.17 -1.09
N GLU A 32 10.91 24.61 0.13
CA GLU A 32 12.13 24.18 0.80
C GLU A 32 12.79 22.98 0.10
N ILE A 33 11.98 22.04 -0.43
CA ILE A 33 12.49 20.91 -1.20
C ILE A 33 13.12 21.38 -2.52
N MET A 34 12.53 22.39 -3.17
CA MET A 34 13.06 22.98 -4.40
C MET A 34 14.33 23.78 -4.16
N ALA A 35 14.42 24.47 -3.02
CA ALA A 35 15.60 25.26 -2.66
C ALA A 35 16.79 24.41 -2.20
N ALA A 36 16.55 23.17 -1.73
CA ALA A 36 17.59 22.25 -1.34
C ALA A 36 18.25 21.61 -2.57
N ASP A 37 19.58 21.37 -2.46
CA ASP A 37 20.38 20.62 -3.45
C ASP A 37 20.40 21.23 -4.87
N GLN A 38 20.39 22.56 -4.98
CA GLN A 38 20.41 23.27 -6.28
C GLN A 38 21.70 22.99 -7.08
N GLU A 39 22.78 22.53 -6.43
CA GLU A 39 24.05 22.22 -7.06
C GLU A 39 24.08 20.85 -7.75
N ASP A 40 23.13 19.95 -7.41
CA ASP A 40 23.00 18.63 -8.05
C ASP A 40 21.99 18.68 -9.20
N GLU A 41 22.50 18.69 -10.43
CA GLU A 41 21.68 18.76 -11.64
C GLU A 41 20.75 17.53 -11.80
N SER A 42 21.17 16.34 -11.34
CA SER A 42 20.37 15.12 -11.42
C SER A 42 19.18 15.17 -10.48
N LEU A 43 19.41 15.59 -9.22
CA LEU A 43 18.36 15.81 -8.23
C LEU A 43 17.41 16.93 -8.64
N ARG A 44 17.93 18.00 -9.23
CA ARG A 44 17.09 19.09 -9.76
C ARG A 44 16.16 18.59 -10.86
N ARG A 45 16.66 17.87 -11.85
CA ARG A 45 15.84 17.28 -12.94
C ARG A 45 14.80 16.30 -12.41
N TYR A 46 15.16 15.49 -11.41
CA TYR A 46 14.22 14.57 -10.75
C TYR A 46 13.12 15.34 -10.03
N LYS A 47 13.46 16.38 -9.27
CA LYS A 47 12.49 17.27 -8.60
C LYS A 47 11.58 17.98 -9.60
N GLU A 48 12.12 18.53 -10.69
CA GLU A 48 11.36 19.16 -11.77
C GLU A 48 10.41 18.17 -12.45
N ALA A 49 10.83 16.92 -12.68
CA ALA A 49 10.00 15.89 -13.25
C ALA A 49 8.85 15.46 -12.31
N LEU A 50 9.14 15.38 -10.99
CA LEU A 50 8.13 15.06 -9.97
C LEU A 50 7.11 16.20 -9.80
N LEU A 51 7.58 17.42 -9.81
CA LEU A 51 6.75 18.60 -9.52
C LEU A 51 5.98 19.08 -10.74
N GLY A 52 6.56 18.98 -11.95
CA GLY A 52 5.93 19.40 -13.19
C GLY A 52 5.21 20.76 -13.05
N ALA A 53 4.00 20.85 -13.56
CA ALA A 53 3.15 22.03 -13.46
C ALA A 53 2.59 22.33 -12.04
N ALA A 54 2.87 21.47 -11.05
CA ALA A 54 2.42 21.66 -9.65
C ALA A 54 3.24 22.72 -8.89
N GLN A 55 4.22 23.34 -9.54
CA GLN A 55 5.14 24.30 -8.92
C GLN A 55 4.50 25.62 -8.46
N THR A 56 3.28 25.94 -8.85
CA THR A 56 2.69 27.25 -8.61
C THR A 56 1.41 27.28 -7.79
N GLU A 57 0.75 26.16 -7.57
CA GLU A 57 -0.49 26.13 -6.76
C GLU A 57 -0.45 24.98 -5.75
N LYS A 58 -0.75 25.32 -4.50
CA LYS A 58 -0.99 24.33 -3.45
C LYS A 58 -2.24 23.52 -3.83
N ILE A 59 -2.02 22.34 -4.43
CA ILE A 59 -3.14 21.49 -4.86
C ILE A 59 -3.82 20.91 -3.63
N ILE A 60 -5.05 21.31 -3.39
CA ILE A 60 -5.92 20.78 -2.34
C ILE A 60 -7.19 20.31 -3.01
N VAL A 61 -7.44 18.99 -2.95
CA VAL A 61 -8.62 18.36 -3.58
C VAL A 61 -9.78 18.34 -2.59
N GLU A 62 -9.48 17.98 -1.34
CA GLU A 62 -10.45 17.95 -0.26
C GLU A 62 -10.06 18.97 0.83
N PRO A 63 -10.59 20.21 0.77
CA PRO A 63 -10.17 21.29 1.68
C PRO A 63 -10.43 20.99 3.15
N ASN A 64 -11.49 20.24 3.44
CA ASN A 64 -11.90 19.89 4.80
C ASN A 64 -11.13 18.68 5.36
N ASP A 65 -10.36 17.97 4.54
CA ASP A 65 -9.54 16.85 4.95
C ASP A 65 -8.08 17.29 5.10
N PRO A 66 -7.52 17.27 6.32
CA PRO A 66 -6.15 17.69 6.58
C PRO A 66 -5.09 16.70 6.05
N ARG A 67 -5.48 15.47 5.71
CA ARG A 67 -4.54 14.41 5.29
C ARG A 67 -3.85 14.77 3.97
N LYS A 68 -2.58 14.38 3.87
CA LYS A 68 -1.78 14.51 2.63
C LYS A 68 -2.11 13.42 1.63
N VAL A 69 -2.40 12.22 2.11
CA VAL A 69 -2.82 11.06 1.30
C VAL A 69 -4.20 10.61 1.74
N ILE A 70 -5.10 10.50 0.79
CA ILE A 70 -6.47 10.05 0.99
C ILE A 70 -6.66 8.80 0.14
N VAL A 71 -6.64 7.63 0.78
CA VAL A 71 -6.89 6.36 0.11
C VAL A 71 -8.39 6.23 -0.15
N LYS A 72 -8.76 5.99 -1.41
CA LYS A 72 -10.15 5.99 -1.85
C LYS A 72 -10.71 4.59 -1.99
N LYS A 73 -9.94 3.69 -2.58
CA LYS A 73 -10.46 2.39 -2.99
C LYS A 73 -9.34 1.35 -3.06
N LEU A 74 -9.66 0.12 -2.69
CA LEU A 74 -8.90 -1.06 -3.06
C LEU A 74 -9.72 -1.88 -4.05
N ALA A 75 -9.09 -2.41 -5.09
CA ALA A 75 -9.72 -3.32 -6.02
C ALA A 75 -8.87 -4.59 -6.22
N LEU A 76 -9.52 -5.73 -6.32
CA LEU A 76 -8.92 -6.95 -6.83
C LEU A 76 -9.20 -7.04 -8.33
N VAL A 77 -8.14 -7.02 -9.11
CA VAL A 77 -8.17 -7.01 -10.56
C VAL A 77 -7.84 -8.41 -11.07
N VAL A 78 -8.77 -9.02 -11.81
CA VAL A 78 -8.63 -10.32 -12.45
C VAL A 78 -8.88 -10.16 -13.95
N GLU A 79 -7.98 -10.65 -14.78
CA GLU A 79 -8.13 -10.53 -16.23
C GLU A 79 -9.43 -11.19 -16.72
N GLY A 80 -10.17 -10.45 -17.56
CA GLY A 80 -11.44 -10.91 -18.13
C GLY A 80 -12.64 -10.85 -17.18
N ARG A 81 -12.53 -10.18 -16.04
CA ARG A 81 -13.63 -9.96 -15.09
C ARG A 81 -13.68 -8.50 -14.66
N ASP A 82 -14.86 -8.10 -14.16
CA ASP A 82 -15.03 -6.82 -13.51
C ASP A 82 -14.23 -6.79 -12.19
N ASP A 83 -13.64 -5.64 -11.87
CA ASP A 83 -12.89 -5.42 -10.64
C ASP A 83 -13.80 -5.60 -9.42
N MET A 84 -13.30 -6.29 -8.41
CA MET A 84 -13.96 -6.39 -7.11
C MET A 84 -13.44 -5.27 -6.21
N GLU A 85 -14.33 -4.33 -5.83
CA GLU A 85 -13.93 -3.07 -5.20
C GLU A 85 -14.34 -2.96 -3.74
N LEU A 86 -13.47 -2.39 -2.91
CA LEU A 86 -13.76 -1.91 -1.56
C LEU A 86 -13.66 -0.39 -1.51
N ASP A 87 -14.73 0.27 -1.11
CA ASP A 87 -14.70 1.71 -0.81
C ASP A 87 -14.03 1.93 0.55
N LEU A 88 -12.93 2.68 0.54
CA LEU A 88 -12.14 3.00 1.73
C LEU A 88 -12.41 4.41 2.27
N THR A 89 -13.42 5.09 1.75
CA THR A 89 -13.83 6.44 2.20
C THR A 89 -14.88 6.43 3.30
N GLY A 90 -15.59 5.31 3.45
CA GLY A 90 -16.69 5.13 4.38
C GLY A 90 -16.31 4.51 5.72
N ASP A 91 -17.26 3.81 6.33
CA ASP A 91 -17.05 3.06 7.58
C ASP A 91 -16.27 1.77 7.32
N LEU A 92 -14.98 1.79 7.64
CA LEU A 92 -14.07 0.66 7.42
C LEU A 92 -14.47 -0.60 8.21
N SER A 93 -15.26 -0.46 9.29
CA SER A 93 -15.72 -1.62 10.08
C SER A 93 -16.65 -2.55 9.28
N GLN A 94 -17.29 -2.03 8.24
CA GLN A 94 -18.19 -2.78 7.36
C GLN A 94 -17.43 -3.62 6.32
N LEU A 95 -16.17 -3.34 6.04
CA LEU A 95 -15.37 -4.02 5.01
C LEU A 95 -15.25 -5.53 5.29
N LYS A 96 -15.16 -5.92 6.56
CA LYS A 96 -15.13 -7.34 6.94
C LYS A 96 -16.40 -8.12 6.58
N LYS A 97 -17.51 -7.42 6.33
CA LYS A 97 -18.79 -8.03 5.92
C LYS A 97 -18.88 -8.22 4.41
N GLN A 98 -18.07 -7.50 3.65
CA GLN A 98 -17.96 -7.64 2.21
C GLN A 98 -16.93 -8.72 1.89
N LEU A 99 -17.42 -9.87 1.43
CA LEU A 99 -16.58 -11.02 1.12
C LEU A 99 -16.24 -11.04 -0.37
N PHE A 100 -14.97 -10.93 -0.70
CA PHE A 100 -14.50 -11.18 -2.06
C PHE A 100 -14.35 -12.68 -2.30
N VAL A 101 -14.89 -13.18 -3.38
CA VAL A 101 -14.71 -14.58 -3.78
C VAL A 101 -13.67 -14.62 -4.89
N ILE A 102 -12.61 -15.40 -4.68
CA ILE A 102 -11.50 -15.59 -5.63
C ILE A 102 -11.46 -17.08 -5.98
N LYS A 103 -11.43 -17.37 -7.28
CA LYS A 103 -11.21 -18.74 -7.76
C LYS A 103 -9.77 -19.17 -7.46
N GLU A 104 -9.58 -20.40 -6.99
CA GLU A 104 -8.25 -20.97 -6.76
C GLU A 104 -7.40 -21.00 -8.04
N GLY A 105 -6.10 -20.73 -7.91
CA GLY A 105 -5.14 -20.76 -9.02
C GLY A 105 -5.28 -19.62 -10.03
N VAL A 106 -6.16 -18.64 -9.80
CA VAL A 106 -6.29 -17.49 -10.70
C VAL A 106 -5.20 -16.46 -10.41
N GLN A 107 -4.73 -15.81 -11.46
CA GLN A 107 -3.85 -14.65 -11.35
C GLN A 107 -4.68 -13.41 -11.02
N TYR A 108 -4.26 -12.66 -9.99
CA TYR A 108 -4.90 -11.41 -9.60
C TYR A 108 -3.86 -10.34 -9.26
N LYS A 109 -4.30 -9.10 -9.26
CA LYS A 109 -3.51 -7.95 -8.80
C LYS A 109 -4.34 -7.15 -7.81
N VAL A 110 -3.67 -6.44 -6.92
CA VAL A 110 -4.30 -5.46 -6.03
C VAL A 110 -4.05 -4.07 -6.60
N ARG A 111 -5.12 -3.30 -6.77
CA ARG A 111 -5.09 -1.89 -7.16
C ARG A 111 -5.51 -1.04 -5.97
N ILE A 112 -4.77 0.03 -5.72
CA ILE A 112 -5.07 1.00 -4.67
C ILE A 112 -5.18 2.36 -5.33
N ASP A 113 -6.35 2.98 -5.22
CA ASP A 113 -6.63 4.32 -5.73
C ASP A 113 -6.54 5.34 -4.58
N PHE A 114 -5.82 6.42 -4.78
CA PHE A 114 -5.58 7.44 -3.75
C PHE A 114 -5.40 8.83 -4.35
N ILE A 115 -5.56 9.84 -3.50
CA ILE A 115 -5.26 11.24 -3.81
C ILE A 115 -4.06 11.65 -2.96
N VAL A 116 -3.10 12.36 -3.57
CA VAL A 116 -2.07 13.10 -2.85
C VAL A 116 -2.39 14.59 -2.99
N GLN A 117 -2.46 15.29 -1.86
CA GLN A 117 -2.74 16.72 -1.81
C GLN A 117 -1.77 17.45 -0.87
N ARG A 118 -1.70 18.75 -0.97
CA ARG A 118 -0.92 19.68 -0.15
C ARG A 118 0.59 19.63 -0.39
N GLU A 119 1.20 18.46 -0.27
CA GLU A 119 2.66 18.27 -0.30
C GLU A 119 3.03 16.97 -1.02
N ILE A 120 4.29 16.87 -1.46
CA ILE A 120 4.83 15.62 -1.97
C ILE A 120 4.92 14.61 -0.85
N VAL A 121 4.55 13.37 -1.13
CA VAL A 121 4.75 12.25 -0.22
C VAL A 121 5.81 11.32 -0.81
N HIS A 122 6.83 11.03 -0.01
CA HIS A 122 7.96 10.23 -0.41
C HIS A 122 7.80 8.79 0.08
N GLY A 123 8.17 7.83 -0.78
CA GLY A 123 8.31 6.45 -0.42
C GLY A 123 7.03 5.81 0.10
N LEU A 124 5.88 6.05 -0.55
CA LEU A 124 4.64 5.35 -0.21
C LEU A 124 4.84 3.84 -0.30
N LYS A 125 4.26 3.12 0.65
CA LYS A 125 4.34 1.67 0.79
C LYS A 125 2.96 1.09 1.04
N TYR A 126 2.72 -0.06 0.45
CA TYR A 126 1.58 -0.91 0.76
C TYR A 126 2.06 -2.17 1.48
N VAL A 127 1.56 -2.41 2.66
CA VAL A 127 1.84 -3.62 3.45
C VAL A 127 0.55 -4.38 3.67
N GLN A 128 0.58 -5.68 3.40
CA GLN A 128 -0.55 -6.57 3.59
C GLN A 128 -0.11 -7.79 4.39
N LYS A 129 -0.87 -8.14 5.42
CA LYS A 129 -0.72 -9.39 6.17
C LYS A 129 -1.97 -10.23 5.97
N THR A 130 -1.81 -11.45 5.51
CA THR A 130 -2.90 -12.38 5.29
C THR A 130 -2.87 -13.47 6.35
N SER A 131 -4.00 -13.71 6.98
CA SER A 131 -4.16 -14.70 8.04
C SER A 131 -5.26 -15.69 7.68
N ARG A 132 -5.09 -16.94 8.13
CA ARG A 132 -6.11 -17.97 8.05
C ARG A 132 -6.22 -18.69 9.38
N LEU A 133 -7.44 -18.84 9.90
CA LEU A 133 -7.69 -19.45 11.22
C LEU A 133 -6.83 -18.82 12.34
N GLY A 134 -6.57 -17.50 12.26
CA GLY A 134 -5.74 -16.78 13.23
C GLY A 134 -4.22 -16.93 13.07
N VAL A 135 -3.74 -17.67 12.06
CA VAL A 135 -2.32 -17.84 11.77
C VAL A 135 -1.94 -17.02 10.53
N ASN A 136 -0.84 -16.25 10.61
CA ASN A 136 -0.29 -15.56 9.45
C ASN A 136 0.19 -16.57 8.42
N VAL A 137 -0.30 -16.46 7.20
CA VAL A 137 0.04 -17.36 6.08
C VAL A 137 0.81 -16.65 4.98
N ASP A 138 0.72 -15.32 4.92
CA ASP A 138 1.44 -14.52 3.94
C ASP A 138 1.64 -13.08 4.41
N LYS A 139 2.71 -12.43 3.94
CA LYS A 139 3.02 -11.01 4.16
C LYS A 139 3.60 -10.41 2.88
N MET A 140 2.94 -9.41 2.35
CA MET A 140 3.38 -8.61 1.21
C MET A 140 3.83 -7.23 1.64
N LYS A 141 4.86 -6.71 0.98
CA LYS A 141 5.30 -5.31 1.12
C LYS A 141 5.70 -4.79 -0.26
N HIS A 142 5.00 -3.78 -0.73
CA HIS A 142 5.26 -3.15 -2.01
C HIS A 142 5.68 -1.70 -1.83
N MET A 143 6.78 -1.31 -2.49
CA MET A 143 7.14 0.09 -2.65
C MET A 143 6.22 0.69 -3.74
N VAL A 144 5.39 1.61 -3.34
CA VAL A 144 4.45 2.30 -4.25
C VAL A 144 5.15 3.45 -4.97
N GLY A 145 6.02 4.19 -4.25
CA GLY A 145 6.83 5.26 -4.81
C GLY A 145 6.55 6.63 -4.20
N SER A 146 7.12 7.67 -4.80
CA SER A 146 6.90 9.06 -4.39
C SER A 146 5.93 9.75 -5.33
N TYR A 147 5.00 10.52 -4.77
CA TYR A 147 3.88 11.12 -5.52
C TYR A 147 3.73 12.60 -5.19
N PRO A 148 3.65 13.46 -6.22
CA PRO A 148 3.31 14.86 -6.03
C PRO A 148 1.79 15.03 -5.85
N PRO A 149 1.35 16.16 -5.27
CA PRO A 149 -0.06 16.53 -5.27
C PRO A 149 -0.62 16.60 -6.69
N LYS A 150 -1.82 16.02 -6.89
CA LYS A 150 -2.56 16.09 -8.16
C LYS A 150 -4.06 16.17 -7.89
N LYS A 151 -4.81 16.80 -8.80
CA LYS A 151 -6.27 16.85 -8.74
C LYS A 151 -6.91 15.51 -9.08
N GLU A 152 -6.23 14.73 -9.93
CA GLU A 152 -6.68 13.43 -10.39
C GLU A 152 -6.37 12.34 -9.35
N ILE A 153 -7.21 11.32 -9.31
CA ILE A 153 -6.94 10.08 -8.56
C ILE A 153 -5.73 9.38 -9.18
N GLN A 154 -4.76 9.09 -8.34
CA GLN A 154 -3.59 8.31 -8.67
C GLN A 154 -3.81 6.86 -8.22
N PHE A 155 -3.09 5.92 -8.79
CA PHE A 155 -3.24 4.52 -8.40
C PHE A 155 -1.89 3.79 -8.42
N TYR A 156 -1.85 2.72 -7.66
CA TYR A 156 -0.79 1.71 -7.70
C TYR A 156 -1.41 0.35 -8.00
N LEU A 157 -0.74 -0.44 -8.84
CA LEU A 157 -1.12 -1.79 -9.19
C LEU A 157 0.03 -2.74 -8.81
N THR A 158 -0.25 -3.74 -7.97
CA THR A 158 0.75 -4.73 -7.58
C THR A 158 1.17 -5.60 -8.76
N PRO A 159 2.34 -6.25 -8.70
CA PRO A 159 2.61 -7.40 -9.57
C PRO A 159 1.49 -8.44 -9.47
N ALA A 160 1.36 -9.27 -10.50
CA ALA A 160 0.38 -10.34 -10.50
C ALA A 160 0.80 -11.43 -9.49
N GLU A 161 -0.18 -11.92 -8.75
CA GLU A 161 -0.04 -13.01 -7.80
C GLU A 161 -1.01 -14.13 -8.14
N GLU A 162 -0.69 -15.34 -7.73
CA GLU A 162 -1.54 -16.51 -7.93
C GLU A 162 -2.29 -16.86 -6.65
N ALA A 163 -3.61 -16.94 -6.74
CA ALA A 163 -4.43 -17.41 -5.63
C ALA A 163 -4.07 -18.86 -5.27
N PRO A 164 -3.85 -19.18 -3.98
CA PRO A 164 -3.54 -20.55 -3.58
C PRO A 164 -4.56 -21.55 -4.12
N SER A 165 -4.10 -22.73 -4.51
CA SER A 165 -4.94 -23.77 -5.09
C SER A 165 -4.96 -25.05 -4.23
N GLY A 166 -5.99 -25.87 -4.43
CA GLY A 166 -6.16 -27.16 -3.75
C GLY A 166 -7.14 -27.09 -2.58
N THR A 167 -7.65 -28.28 -2.21
CA THR A 167 -8.71 -28.40 -1.21
C THR A 167 -8.41 -27.75 0.14
N PHE A 168 -7.15 -27.82 0.58
CA PHE A 168 -6.71 -27.23 1.85
C PHE A 168 -6.57 -25.69 1.79
N SER A 169 -6.42 -25.10 0.61
CA SER A 169 -6.32 -23.65 0.44
C SER A 169 -7.67 -22.96 0.34
N ARG A 170 -8.75 -23.69 0.15
CA ARG A 170 -10.11 -23.15 0.07
C ARG A 170 -10.61 -22.70 1.44
N GLY A 171 -11.35 -21.61 1.46
CA GLY A 171 -11.97 -21.04 2.65
C GLY A 171 -11.62 -19.56 2.83
N THR A 172 -11.98 -19.01 3.98
CA THR A 172 -11.90 -17.57 4.27
C THR A 172 -10.53 -17.18 4.80
N TYR A 173 -10.04 -16.06 4.32
CA TYR A 173 -8.81 -15.39 4.72
C TYR A 173 -9.12 -14.00 5.25
N SER A 174 -8.47 -13.62 6.34
CA SER A 174 -8.53 -12.26 6.88
C SER A 174 -7.26 -11.52 6.49
N VAL A 175 -7.43 -10.28 6.05
CA VAL A 175 -6.34 -9.44 5.56
C VAL A 175 -6.30 -8.16 6.38
N SER A 176 -5.12 -7.81 6.86
CA SER A 176 -4.82 -6.49 7.43
C SER A 176 -3.91 -5.75 6.46
N SER A 177 -4.33 -4.56 6.07
CA SER A 177 -3.66 -3.72 5.08
C SER A 177 -3.27 -2.38 5.68
N VAL A 178 -2.06 -1.92 5.37
CA VAL A 178 -1.54 -0.62 5.81
C VAL A 178 -0.97 0.12 4.60
N PHE A 179 -1.38 1.37 4.43
CA PHE A 179 -0.79 2.31 3.47
C PHE A 179 -0.01 3.35 4.25
N THR A 180 1.31 3.38 4.06
CA THR A 180 2.27 4.17 4.85
C THR A 180 3.33 4.77 3.93
N ASP A 181 4.29 5.54 4.50
CA ASP A 181 5.39 6.15 3.77
C ASP A 181 6.76 5.87 4.41
N ASP A 182 7.82 6.49 3.89
CA ASP A 182 9.17 6.34 4.42
C ASP A 182 9.34 6.99 5.80
N ASP A 183 8.52 7.98 6.10
CA ASP A 183 8.48 8.65 7.41
C ASP A 183 7.63 7.90 8.44
N LYS A 184 7.11 6.71 8.07
CA LYS A 184 6.27 5.84 8.89
C LYS A 184 4.92 6.46 9.28
N HIS A 185 4.44 7.47 8.57
CA HIS A 185 3.08 7.95 8.72
C HIS A 185 2.11 6.90 8.19
N ILE A 186 1.14 6.53 8.99
CA ILE A 186 0.05 5.63 8.56
C ILE A 186 -1.04 6.50 7.94
N HIS A 187 -1.18 6.39 6.62
CA HIS A 187 -2.20 7.12 5.86
C HIS A 187 -3.56 6.45 5.97
N LEU A 188 -3.58 5.11 5.96
CA LEU A 188 -4.76 4.30 6.23
C LEU A 188 -4.36 2.90 6.68
N GLU A 189 -5.12 2.36 7.63
CA GLU A 189 -5.09 0.96 8.05
C GLU A 189 -6.51 0.41 8.00
N TRP A 190 -6.68 -0.80 7.40
CA TRP A 190 -8.00 -1.43 7.30
C TRP A 190 -7.88 -2.94 7.24
N ASP A 191 -8.96 -3.59 7.66
CA ASP A 191 -9.11 -5.03 7.58
C ASP A 191 -10.23 -5.40 6.61
N TRP A 192 -10.00 -6.44 5.85
CA TRP A 192 -10.97 -6.98 4.90
C TRP A 192 -10.87 -8.50 4.81
N THR A 193 -11.74 -9.15 4.03
CA THR A 193 -11.79 -10.61 3.93
C THR A 193 -11.97 -11.05 2.49
N PHE A 194 -11.38 -12.20 2.16
CA PHE A 194 -11.68 -12.89 0.91
C PHE A 194 -11.84 -14.40 1.16
N GLU A 195 -12.50 -15.07 0.24
CA GLU A 195 -12.68 -16.52 0.27
C GLU A 195 -12.15 -17.13 -1.02
N ILE A 196 -11.30 -18.16 -0.87
CA ILE A 196 -10.87 -18.98 -2.01
C ILE A 196 -11.87 -20.11 -2.20
N LYS A 197 -12.42 -20.21 -3.42
CA LYS A 197 -13.32 -21.28 -3.85
C LYS A 197 -12.76 -22.03 -5.05
N LYS A 198 -13.30 -23.23 -5.29
CA LYS A 198 -12.95 -24.02 -6.46
C LYS A 198 -13.27 -23.28 -7.76
N ASP A 199 -14.37 -22.53 -7.75
CA ASP A 199 -14.83 -21.71 -8.87
C ASP A 199 -15.41 -20.39 -8.38
N TRP A 200 -15.70 -19.48 -9.32
CA TRP A 200 -16.38 -18.22 -9.03
C TRP A 200 -17.77 -18.47 -8.43
N ALA A 201 -18.23 -17.56 -7.60
CA ALA A 201 -19.57 -17.60 -7.02
C ALA A 201 -20.63 -17.23 -8.06
#